data_0701390b946f39acf59dc54e599e2c59
#
_entry.id   0701390b946f39acf59dc54e599e2c59
#
_cell.length_a   1.000
_cell.length_b   1.000
_cell.length_c   1.000
_cell.angle_alpha   90.00
_cell.angle_beta   90.00
_cell.angle_gamma   90.00
#
_symmetry.space_group_name_H-M   'P 1'
#
loop_
_entity.id
_entity.type
_entity.pdbx_description
1 polymer ?
#
loop_
_entity_poly.entity_id
_entity_poly.type
_entity_poly.pdbx_seq_one_letter_code
_entity_poly.pdbx_strand_id
1 'polypeptide(L)'
;EDQKAYYTLLTDTLRQYIQERFGFNAREMTSTQILYHLQQNGDQKMIDELRELFQTADLVKFAKYSTLLNENDLNLVNAVNFIDQTKQENVPTEEKIVPTLSDDDKRSRNSRITIKSAMWAVGVAVALLVAYVAYHIYLLTI
;
A
#
# COMPACT_ATOMS: atom_id res chain seq x y z
N GLU A 1 18.30 23.09 0.14
CA GLU A 1 17.31 23.97 -0.50
C GLU A 1 16.26 23.17 -1.28
N ASP A 2 16.67 22.10 -1.95
CA ASP A 2 15.77 21.26 -2.76
C ASP A 2 14.72 20.49 -1.95
N GLN A 3 15.08 20.00 -0.77
CA GLN A 3 14.13 19.27 0.10
C GLN A 3 13.01 20.17 0.62
N LYS A 4 13.33 21.41 0.96
CA LYS A 4 12.33 22.38 1.39
C LYS A 4 11.33 22.69 0.28
N ALA A 5 11.79 22.87 -0.95
CA ALA A 5 10.94 23.06 -2.11
C ALA A 5 10.06 21.84 -2.38
N TYR A 6 10.62 20.64 -2.30
CA TYR A 6 9.92 19.38 -2.45
C TYR A 6 8.77 19.25 -1.43
N TYR A 7 9.05 19.39 -0.14
CA TYR A 7 8.02 19.24 0.90
C TYR A 7 6.99 20.37 0.87
N THR A 8 7.37 21.57 0.42
CA THR A 8 6.41 22.65 0.20
C THR A 8 5.43 22.27 -0.90
N LEU A 9 5.92 21.83 -2.05
CA LEU A 9 5.07 21.41 -3.16
C LEU A 9 4.18 20.21 -2.77
N LEU A 10 4.74 19.19 -2.13
CA LEU A 10 4.02 18.00 -1.71
C LEU A 10 2.88 18.35 -0.76
N THR A 11 3.16 19.15 0.28
CA THR A 11 2.12 19.52 1.27
C THR A 11 1.10 20.49 0.71
N ASP A 12 1.46 21.39 -0.19
CA ASP A 12 0.52 22.32 -0.81
C ASP A 12 -0.44 21.58 -1.75
N THR A 13 0.09 20.65 -2.54
CA THR A 13 -0.73 19.77 -3.40
C THR A 13 -1.68 18.91 -2.57
N LEU A 14 -1.19 18.34 -1.49
CA LEU A 14 -2.00 17.52 -0.59
C LEU A 14 -3.10 18.34 0.12
N ARG A 15 -2.78 19.56 0.57
CA ARG A 15 -3.76 20.48 1.16
C ARG A 15 -4.84 20.89 0.16
N GLN A 16 -4.45 21.16 -1.08
CA GLN A 16 -5.41 21.46 -2.15
C GLN A 16 -6.35 20.27 -2.38
N TYR A 17 -5.80 19.07 -2.53
CA TYR A 17 -6.61 17.85 -2.68
C TYR A 17 -7.58 17.65 -1.51
N ILE A 18 -7.11 17.78 -0.27
CA ILE A 18 -7.95 17.66 0.93
C ILE A 18 -9.10 18.68 0.92
N GLN A 19 -8.82 19.92 0.54
CA GLN A 19 -9.83 20.96 0.43
C GLN A 19 -10.91 20.62 -0.61
N GLU A 20 -10.49 20.17 -1.78
CA GLU A 20 -11.40 19.78 -2.86
C GLU A 20 -12.22 18.54 -2.52
N ARG A 21 -11.60 17.57 -1.86
CA ARG A 21 -12.22 16.28 -1.56
C ARG A 21 -13.13 16.31 -0.35
N PHE A 22 -12.76 17.02 0.71
CA PHE A 22 -13.47 17.02 1.99
C PHE A 22 -14.26 18.32 2.27
N GLY A 23 -14.09 19.36 1.45
CA GLY A 23 -14.91 20.56 1.47
C GLY A 23 -14.59 21.56 2.60
N PHE A 24 -13.50 21.40 3.33
CA PHE A 24 -13.03 22.38 4.31
C PHE A 24 -11.77 23.10 3.85
N ASN A 25 -11.48 24.30 4.35
CA ASN A 25 -10.39 25.16 3.86
C ASN A 25 -9.00 24.70 4.36
N ALA A 26 -8.55 23.53 3.89
CA ALA A 26 -7.31 22.89 4.32
C ALA A 26 -6.07 23.73 3.99
N ARG A 27 -6.12 24.60 2.98
CA ARG A 27 -4.97 25.43 2.59
C ARG A 27 -4.62 26.49 3.63
N GLU A 28 -5.60 26.97 4.38
CA GLU A 28 -5.43 27.98 5.44
C GLU A 28 -5.30 27.35 6.85
N MET A 29 -5.48 26.04 6.97
CA MET A 29 -5.39 25.31 8.22
C MET A 29 -3.96 24.85 8.52
N THR A 30 -3.65 24.72 9.81
CA THR A 30 -2.42 24.03 10.25
C THR A 30 -2.53 22.51 10.02
N SER A 31 -1.40 21.83 9.96
CA SER A 31 -1.34 20.37 9.83
C SER A 31 -2.17 19.65 10.90
N THR A 32 -2.10 20.13 12.14
CA THR A 32 -2.88 19.58 13.27
C THR A 32 -4.39 19.76 13.09
N GLN A 33 -4.83 20.92 12.59
CA GLN A 33 -6.25 21.17 12.33
C GLN A 33 -6.79 20.29 11.21
N ILE A 34 -6.02 20.11 10.13
CA ILE A 34 -6.37 19.20 9.04
C ILE A 34 -6.55 17.77 9.56
N LEU A 35 -5.58 17.26 10.32
CA LEU A 35 -5.62 15.91 10.88
C LEU A 35 -6.83 15.73 11.81
N TYR A 36 -7.17 16.74 12.62
CA TYR A 36 -8.34 16.70 13.48
C TYR A 36 -9.65 16.55 12.68
N HIS A 37 -9.79 17.29 11.57
CA HIS A 37 -10.97 17.17 10.69
C HIS A 37 -11.06 15.80 10.00
N LEU A 38 -9.93 15.27 9.55
CA LEU A 38 -9.88 13.98 8.86
C LEU A 38 -10.11 12.79 9.81
N GLN A 39 -9.71 12.91 11.07
CA GLN A 39 -9.81 11.84 12.07
C GLN A 39 -11.25 11.42 12.38
N GLN A 40 -12.22 12.29 12.13
CA GLN A 40 -13.64 11.99 12.37
C GLN A 40 -14.21 10.93 11.44
N ASN A 41 -13.63 10.75 10.24
CA ASN A 41 -14.19 9.89 9.19
C ASN A 41 -13.11 8.98 8.53
N GLY A 42 -11.87 9.00 9.00
CA GLY A 42 -10.74 8.31 8.38
C GLY A 42 -10.30 7.06 9.13
N ASP A 43 -9.63 6.16 8.41
CA ASP A 43 -8.90 5.05 9.02
C ASP A 43 -7.71 5.57 9.85
N GLN A 44 -7.55 5.06 11.07
CA GLN A 44 -6.53 5.52 12.01
C GLN A 44 -5.10 5.37 11.44
N LYS A 45 -4.83 4.26 10.75
CA LYS A 45 -3.51 4.03 10.14
C LYS A 45 -3.18 5.09 9.09
N MET A 46 -4.14 5.40 8.23
CA MET A 46 -4.02 6.44 7.20
C MET A 46 -3.77 7.82 7.81
N ILE A 47 -4.45 8.14 8.91
CA ILE A 47 -4.27 9.41 9.65
C ILE A 47 -2.88 9.48 10.28
N ASP A 48 -2.35 8.37 10.82
CA ASP A 48 -1.02 8.32 11.43
C ASP A 48 0.09 8.48 10.37
N GLU A 49 -0.04 7.84 9.21
CA GLU A 49 0.87 8.01 8.07
C GLU A 49 0.87 9.47 7.55
N LEU A 50 -0.30 10.09 7.47
CA LEU A 50 -0.44 11.49 7.08
C LEU A 50 0.14 12.45 8.13
N ARG A 51 0.01 12.11 9.41
CA ARG A 51 0.62 12.86 10.53
C ARG A 51 2.14 12.85 10.42
N GLU A 52 2.76 11.70 10.20
CA GLU A 52 4.22 11.60 9.98
C GLU A 52 4.68 12.45 8.81
N LEU A 53 3.97 12.41 7.69
CA LEU A 53 4.27 13.23 6.51
C LEU A 53 4.25 14.71 6.84
N PHE A 54 3.20 15.21 7.48
CA PHE A 54 3.09 16.62 7.83
C PHE A 54 4.13 17.06 8.88
N GLN A 55 4.44 16.21 9.87
CA GLN A 55 5.48 16.50 10.85
C GLN A 55 6.87 16.60 10.21
N THR A 56 7.22 15.64 9.34
CA THR A 56 8.47 15.68 8.59
C THR A 56 8.57 16.91 7.71
N ALA A 57 7.48 17.26 7.02
CA ALA A 57 7.43 18.45 6.18
C ALA A 57 7.63 19.75 7.00
N ASP A 58 7.01 19.86 8.14
CA ASP A 58 7.16 21.01 9.02
C ASP A 58 8.59 21.13 9.58
N LEU A 59 9.23 20.00 9.94
CA LEU A 59 10.63 19.99 10.37
C LEU A 59 11.58 20.43 9.25
N VAL A 60 11.38 19.95 8.04
CA VAL A 60 12.21 20.34 6.86
C VAL A 60 12.01 21.82 6.52
N LYS A 61 10.78 22.31 6.59
CA LYS A 61 10.47 23.71 6.25
C LYS A 61 11.00 24.71 7.27
N PHE A 62 10.90 24.40 8.56
CA PHE A 62 11.08 25.39 9.64
C PHE A 62 12.28 25.10 10.55
N ALA A 63 12.72 23.86 10.68
CA ALA A 63 13.79 23.47 11.62
C ALA A 63 15.13 23.13 10.95
N LYS A 64 15.30 23.38 9.64
CA LYS A 64 16.48 22.98 8.84
C LYS A 64 16.82 21.50 8.95
N TYR A 65 15.81 20.69 9.18
CA TYR A 65 15.96 19.23 9.19
C TYR A 65 16.21 18.72 7.77
N SER A 66 17.08 17.73 7.64
CA SER A 66 17.36 17.06 6.37
C SER A 66 16.91 15.60 6.49
N THR A 67 16.01 15.20 5.61
CA THR A 67 15.51 13.82 5.55
C THR A 67 16.43 12.93 4.72
N LEU A 68 16.39 11.63 4.98
CA LEU A 68 17.03 10.64 4.14
C LEU A 68 16.20 10.42 2.86
N LEU A 69 16.85 9.94 1.79
CA LEU A 69 16.16 9.70 0.51
C LEU A 69 14.98 8.73 0.64
N ASN A 70 15.16 7.67 1.44
CA ASN A 70 14.09 6.69 1.70
C ASN A 70 12.90 7.26 2.48
N GLU A 71 13.09 8.28 3.33
CA GLU A 71 11.98 8.97 4.00
C GLU A 71 11.17 9.82 3.01
N ASN A 72 11.84 10.44 2.04
CA ASN A 72 11.17 11.18 0.97
C ASN A 72 10.27 10.26 0.14
N ASP A 73 10.78 9.09 -0.23
CA ASP A 73 10.03 8.10 -1.00
C ASP A 73 8.85 7.55 -0.20
N LEU A 74 9.03 7.27 1.09
CA LEU A 74 7.96 6.81 1.98
C LEU A 74 6.86 7.87 2.12
N ASN A 75 7.23 9.13 2.34
CA ASN A 75 6.28 10.22 2.47
C ASN A 75 5.49 10.46 1.18
N LEU A 76 6.13 10.32 0.02
CA LEU A 76 5.43 10.38 -1.26
C LEU A 76 4.45 9.21 -1.42
N VAL A 77 4.87 8.00 -1.09
CA VAL A 77 3.99 6.80 -1.12
C VAL A 77 2.80 6.98 -0.18
N ASN A 78 3.00 7.49 1.02
CA ASN A 78 1.92 7.76 1.98
C ASN A 78 0.94 8.81 1.45
N ALA A 79 1.43 9.87 0.80
CA ALA A 79 0.57 10.87 0.16
C ALA A 79 -0.26 10.28 -0.98
N VAL A 80 0.35 9.47 -1.85
CA VAL A 80 -0.33 8.79 -2.96
C VAL A 80 -1.37 7.80 -2.44
N ASN A 81 -1.03 7.00 -1.44
CA ASN A 81 -1.96 6.05 -0.82
C ASN A 81 -3.17 6.76 -0.19
N PHE A 82 -2.94 7.89 0.47
CA PHE A 82 -4.02 8.71 1.03
C PHE A 82 -4.97 9.19 -0.07
N ILE A 83 -4.45 9.72 -1.17
CA ILE A 83 -5.25 10.17 -2.32
C ILE A 83 -6.02 8.99 -2.92
N ASP A 84 -5.35 7.87 -3.16
CA ASP A 84 -5.98 6.68 -3.75
C ASP A 84 -7.11 6.09 -2.89
N GLN A 85 -6.96 6.10 -1.57
CA GLN A 85 -7.99 5.59 -0.64
C GLN A 85 -9.17 6.53 -0.47
N THR A 86 -8.96 7.82 -0.67
CA THR A 86 -9.98 8.85 -0.40
C THR A 86 -10.62 9.43 -1.66
N LYS A 87 -10.11 9.13 -2.86
CA LYS A 87 -10.71 9.60 -4.12
C LYS A 87 -12.13 9.04 -4.31
N GLN A 88 -13.00 9.85 -4.92
CA GLN A 88 -14.32 9.37 -5.33
C GLN A 88 -14.23 8.65 -6.69
N GLU A 89 -14.82 7.47 -6.80
CA GLU A 89 -14.82 6.66 -8.04
C GLU A 89 -15.63 7.25 -9.21
N ASN A 90 -16.20 8.43 -9.08
CA ASN A 90 -17.10 9.04 -10.08
C ASN A 90 -16.46 10.11 -10.97
N VAL A 91 -15.17 10.08 -11.21
CA VAL A 91 -14.56 10.89 -12.27
C VAL A 91 -14.29 9.99 -13.47
N PRO A 92 -14.72 10.35 -14.71
CA PRO A 92 -14.33 9.61 -15.90
C PRO A 92 -12.80 9.56 -15.95
N THR A 93 -12.28 8.38 -15.94
CA THR A 93 -10.87 8.06 -15.90
C THR A 93 -10.17 8.69 -17.10
N GLU A 94 -9.49 9.81 -16.90
CA GLU A 94 -8.36 10.10 -17.76
C GLU A 94 -7.34 8.97 -17.55
N GLU A 95 -6.91 8.40 -18.63
CA GLU A 95 -6.05 7.24 -18.78
C GLU A 95 -4.97 7.20 -17.69
N LYS A 96 -5.15 6.27 -16.76
CA LYS A 96 -4.13 5.84 -15.81
C LYS A 96 -2.94 5.39 -16.64
N ILE A 97 -1.90 6.21 -16.75
CA ILE A 97 -0.57 5.72 -17.10
C ILE A 97 -0.12 4.82 -15.96
N VAL A 98 -0.60 3.60 -15.99
CA VAL A 98 -0.04 2.52 -15.19
C VAL A 98 1.34 2.28 -15.76
N PRO A 99 2.44 2.43 -15.01
CA PRO A 99 3.66 1.76 -15.41
C PRO A 99 3.24 0.28 -15.46
N THR A 100 3.23 -0.28 -16.65
CA THR A 100 3.08 -1.71 -16.85
C THR A 100 4.21 -2.38 -16.10
N LEU A 101 3.96 -2.72 -14.84
CA LEU A 101 4.69 -3.77 -14.17
C LEU A 101 4.51 -4.99 -15.08
N SER A 102 5.61 -5.43 -15.66
CA SER A 102 5.63 -6.51 -16.63
C SER A 102 4.83 -7.69 -16.07
N ASP A 103 4.14 -8.40 -16.95
CA ASP A 103 3.32 -9.58 -16.64
C ASP A 103 4.05 -10.69 -15.84
N ASP A 104 5.36 -10.56 -15.68
CA ASP A 104 6.22 -11.45 -14.91
C ASP A 104 5.92 -11.46 -13.39
N ASP A 105 5.47 -10.33 -12.82
CA ASP A 105 5.13 -10.28 -11.38
C ASP A 105 3.79 -10.95 -11.04
N LYS A 106 2.84 -10.96 -11.97
CA LYS A 106 1.59 -11.70 -11.80
C LYS A 106 1.80 -13.21 -11.89
N ARG A 107 2.77 -13.65 -12.69
CA ARG A 107 3.13 -15.06 -12.85
C ARG A 107 3.81 -15.62 -11.60
N SER A 108 4.64 -14.83 -10.93
CA SER A 108 5.32 -15.22 -9.68
C SER A 108 4.34 -15.42 -8.52
N ARG A 109 3.28 -14.64 -8.43
CA ARG A 109 2.27 -14.76 -7.34
C ARG A 109 1.35 -15.97 -7.53
N ASN A 110 0.95 -16.25 -8.76
CA ASN A 110 0.14 -17.44 -9.08
C ASN A 110 0.94 -18.73 -8.98
N SER A 111 2.26 -18.71 -9.29
CA SER A 111 3.09 -19.91 -9.20
C SER A 111 3.32 -20.39 -7.77
N ARG A 112 3.29 -19.50 -6.78
CA ARG A 112 3.43 -19.89 -5.36
C ARG A 112 2.19 -20.61 -4.80
N ILE A 113 1.02 -20.28 -5.31
CA ILE A 113 -0.24 -20.95 -4.91
C ILE A 113 -0.35 -22.32 -5.60
N THR A 114 0.01 -22.40 -6.87
CA THR A 114 0.00 -23.65 -7.64
C THR A 114 1.06 -24.64 -7.19
N ILE A 115 2.25 -24.17 -6.75
CA ILE A 115 3.30 -25.06 -6.21
C ILE A 115 2.86 -25.70 -4.89
N LYS A 116 2.19 -24.95 -4.00
CA LYS A 116 1.67 -25.52 -2.73
C LYS A 116 0.56 -26.54 -2.96
N SER A 117 -0.35 -26.31 -3.91
CA SER A 117 -1.40 -27.25 -4.27
C SER A 117 -0.85 -28.49 -4.98
N ALA A 118 0.16 -28.34 -5.83
CA ALA A 118 0.83 -29.46 -6.50
C ALA A 118 1.60 -30.36 -5.51
N MET A 119 2.27 -29.79 -4.52
CA MET A 119 2.95 -30.55 -3.46
C MET A 119 1.96 -31.35 -2.61
N TRP A 120 0.79 -30.79 -2.32
CA TRP A 120 -0.28 -31.49 -1.59
C TRP A 120 -0.85 -32.68 -2.39
N ALA A 121 -1.08 -32.49 -3.69
CA ALA A 121 -1.59 -33.53 -4.58
C ALA A 121 -0.60 -34.71 -4.71
N VAL A 122 0.70 -34.44 -4.82
CA VAL A 122 1.74 -35.48 -4.86
C VAL A 122 1.82 -36.24 -3.53
N GLY A 123 1.71 -35.56 -2.39
CA GLY A 123 1.69 -36.20 -1.06
C GLY A 123 0.53 -37.16 -0.90
N VAL A 124 -0.68 -36.78 -1.31
CA VAL A 124 -1.86 -37.63 -1.27
C VAL A 124 -1.72 -38.84 -2.20
N ALA A 125 -1.21 -38.66 -3.42
CA ALA A 125 -0.98 -39.74 -4.36
C ALA A 125 0.02 -40.80 -3.82
N VAL A 126 1.11 -40.35 -3.20
CA VAL A 126 2.10 -41.27 -2.56
C VAL A 126 1.48 -42.02 -1.40
N ALA A 127 0.70 -41.38 -0.54
CA ALA A 127 0.00 -42.04 0.58
C ALA A 127 -0.99 -43.11 0.10
N LEU A 128 -1.74 -42.85 -0.96
CA LEU A 128 -2.65 -43.84 -1.55
C LEU A 128 -1.91 -45.03 -2.16
N LEU A 129 -0.73 -44.79 -2.80
CA LEU A 129 0.10 -45.86 -3.36
C LEU A 129 0.66 -46.76 -2.26
N VAL A 130 1.13 -46.19 -1.16
CA VAL A 130 1.66 -46.96 -0.01
C VAL A 130 0.52 -47.76 0.63
N ALA A 131 -0.67 -47.19 0.82
CA ALA A 131 -1.83 -47.91 1.35
C ALA A 131 -2.25 -49.04 0.43
N TYR A 132 -2.23 -48.83 -0.88
CA TYR A 132 -2.56 -49.85 -1.88
C TYR A 132 -1.58 -51.04 -1.83
N VAL A 133 -0.29 -50.77 -1.78
CA VAL A 133 0.76 -51.80 -1.69
C VAL A 133 0.65 -52.56 -0.39
N ALA A 134 0.44 -51.89 0.73
CA ALA A 134 0.27 -52.53 2.04
C ALA A 134 -0.98 -53.43 2.04
N TYR A 135 -2.09 -53.00 1.49
CA TYR A 135 -3.30 -53.78 1.34
C TYR A 135 -3.07 -55.01 0.46
N HIS A 136 -2.35 -54.87 -0.64
CA HIS A 136 -2.06 -55.97 -1.54
C HIS A 136 -1.13 -57.04 -0.89
N ILE A 137 -0.12 -56.59 -0.13
CA ILE A 137 0.76 -57.48 0.63
C ILE A 137 -0.04 -58.21 1.72
N TYR A 138 -0.94 -57.53 2.42
CA TYR A 138 -1.81 -58.12 3.44
C TYR A 138 -2.68 -59.23 2.84
N LEU A 139 -3.22 -58.99 1.63
CA LEU A 139 -4.08 -59.97 0.94
C LEU A 139 -3.31 -61.20 0.44
N LEU A 140 -2.00 -61.05 0.16
CA LEU A 140 -1.13 -62.16 -0.26
C LEU A 140 -0.58 -62.97 0.92
N THR A 141 -0.64 -62.43 2.13
CA THR A 141 -0.10 -63.06 3.35
C THR A 141 -1.16 -63.81 4.14
N ILE A 142 -2.44 -63.55 3.81
CA ILE A 142 -3.59 -64.29 4.30
C ILE A 142 -3.99 -65.36 3.28
#